data_c054f8605ffe121c386641adfac305b0
#
_entry.id   c054f8605ffe121c386641adfac305b0
#
_cell.length_a   1.000
_cell.length_b   1.000
_cell.length_c   1.000
_cell.angle_alpha   90.00
_cell.angle_beta   90.00
_cell.angle_gamma   90.00
#
_symmetry.space_group_name_H-M   'P 1'
#
loop_
_entity.id
_entity.type
_entity.pdbx_description
1 polymer ?
#
loop_
_entity_poly.entity_id
_entity_poly.type
_entity_poly.pdbx_seq_one_letter_code
_entity_poly.pdbx_strand_id
1 'polypeptide(L)'
;MSILFSKEIFTAVMQEIKNASESVQIITAYCKEDSLKRLAEYINEDVMEKRLMIRFRLDDIIRGSTDFDILEYCLVNGWQVYIRFDLHAKTYIVDNKRAIIGSANTTRSGFGNGKSGNMEMGTLVAVEEQDLEKINRLYRDAILVNNEILFNLRKQYKFIEIDSSFNNITWDSSITSLFKPHIDALFSYELPDTKEIIPDMYISFLDEQFNGNIDAFKAAFRWSNAYLWLLSTLEENGGCLYFGALTEKLHNALVTDPKPYRKDVKILLSNLLSIVETVNMEEIKIDRPNFSQRIMLCK
;
A
#
# COMPACT_ATOMS: atom_id res chain seq x y z
N MET A 1 28.58 4.36 -1.79
CA MET A 1 27.41 4.24 -0.87
C MET A 1 27.96 4.28 0.55
N SER A 2 27.38 5.11 1.41
CA SER A 2 27.67 5.11 2.86
C SER A 2 26.38 4.81 3.61
N ILE A 3 26.49 4.11 4.73
CA ILE A 3 25.38 3.92 5.65
C ILE A 3 25.21 5.20 6.45
N LEU A 4 23.98 5.68 6.55
CA LEU A 4 23.59 6.87 7.30
C LEU A 4 22.84 6.45 8.56
N PHE A 5 23.07 7.11 9.66
CA PHE A 5 22.40 6.84 10.93
C PHE A 5 21.62 8.06 11.41
N SER A 6 20.40 7.87 11.87
CA SER A 6 19.57 8.86 12.59
C SER A 6 19.70 10.29 12.03
N LYS A 7 20.46 11.16 12.72
CA LYS A 7 20.63 12.58 12.33
C LYS A 7 21.34 12.77 10.98
N GLU A 8 22.18 11.83 10.57
CA GLU A 8 22.85 11.89 9.25
C GLU A 8 21.82 11.72 8.12
N ILE A 9 20.77 10.88 8.33
CA ILE A 9 19.68 10.74 7.35
C ILE A 9 19.00 12.09 7.15
N PHE A 10 18.60 12.77 8.25
CA PHE A 10 17.94 14.07 8.15
C PHE A 10 18.82 15.10 7.48
N THR A 11 20.11 15.16 7.83
CA THR A 11 21.08 16.07 7.20
C THR A 11 21.21 15.81 5.71
N ALA A 12 21.31 14.54 5.31
CA ALA A 12 21.38 14.16 3.91
C ALA A 12 20.09 14.52 3.15
N VAL A 13 18.91 14.25 3.74
CA VAL A 13 17.61 14.62 3.14
C VAL A 13 17.53 16.13 2.93
N MET A 14 17.89 16.93 3.92
CA MET A 14 17.89 18.40 3.80
C MET A 14 18.85 18.89 2.71
N GLN A 15 20.07 18.31 2.61
CA GLN A 15 21.04 18.67 1.59
C GLN A 15 20.55 18.36 0.19
N GLU A 16 20.01 17.14 -0.02
CA GLU A 16 19.47 16.75 -1.32
C GLU A 16 18.28 17.63 -1.71
N ILE A 17 17.33 17.88 -0.79
CA ILE A 17 16.16 18.75 -1.05
C ILE A 17 16.61 20.19 -1.37
N LYS A 18 17.59 20.72 -0.66
CA LYS A 18 18.14 22.06 -0.92
C LYS A 18 18.78 22.18 -2.30
N ASN A 19 19.32 21.09 -2.83
CA ASN A 19 19.94 21.04 -4.13
C ASN A 19 18.97 20.64 -5.27
N ALA A 20 17.69 20.42 -4.94
CA ALA A 20 16.67 20.07 -5.92
C ALA A 20 16.47 21.23 -6.92
N SER A 21 16.32 20.88 -8.19
CA SER A 21 16.09 21.81 -9.29
C SER A 21 14.81 21.52 -10.07
N GLU A 22 14.33 20.27 -10.06
CA GLU A 22 13.20 19.81 -10.87
C GLU A 22 12.07 19.29 -9.99
N SER A 23 12.39 18.34 -9.08
CA SER A 23 11.37 17.64 -8.32
C SER A 23 11.83 17.20 -6.93
N VAL A 24 10.87 17.15 -5.99
CA VAL A 24 11.01 16.52 -4.67
C VAL A 24 9.86 15.55 -4.46
N GLN A 25 10.19 14.29 -4.18
CA GLN A 25 9.21 13.26 -3.87
C GLN A 25 9.51 12.65 -2.50
N ILE A 26 8.50 12.61 -1.66
CA ILE A 26 8.56 12.01 -0.32
C ILE A 26 7.59 10.83 -0.29
N ILE A 27 8.11 9.63 -0.05
CA ILE A 27 7.34 8.41 0.11
C ILE A 27 7.57 7.92 1.54
N THR A 28 6.55 7.97 2.39
CA THR A 28 6.72 7.67 3.82
C THR A 28 5.45 7.05 4.41
N ALA A 29 5.59 6.03 5.26
CA ALA A 29 4.44 5.45 5.91
C ALA A 29 3.76 6.46 6.85
N TYR A 30 4.53 7.15 7.68
CA TYR A 30 4.02 8.14 8.62
C TYR A 30 4.55 9.53 8.32
N CYS A 31 3.68 10.52 8.41
CA CYS A 31 4.04 11.90 8.16
C CYS A 31 3.41 12.84 9.18
N LYS A 32 4.24 13.67 9.79
CA LYS A 32 3.82 14.75 10.66
C LYS A 32 3.90 16.08 9.93
N GLU A 33 2.87 16.89 10.06
CA GLU A 33 2.75 18.17 9.37
C GLU A 33 3.94 19.10 9.66
N ASP A 34 4.34 19.20 10.91
CA ASP A 34 5.49 20.02 11.32
C ASP A 34 6.82 19.53 10.72
N SER A 35 6.98 18.22 10.59
CA SER A 35 8.17 17.62 9.99
C SER A 35 8.22 17.83 8.47
N LEU A 36 7.06 17.76 7.80
CA LEU A 36 6.97 18.08 6.38
C LEU A 36 7.20 19.58 6.12
N LYS A 37 6.56 20.45 6.90
CA LYS A 37 6.76 21.90 6.80
C LYS A 37 8.24 22.26 6.91
N ARG A 38 8.93 21.66 7.89
CA ARG A 38 10.37 21.87 8.06
C ARG A 38 11.20 21.42 6.87
N LEU A 39 10.85 20.32 6.21
CA LEU A 39 11.52 19.90 4.96
C LEU A 39 11.20 20.87 3.81
N ALA A 40 9.95 21.31 3.73
CA ALA A 40 9.50 22.22 2.68
C ALA A 40 10.23 23.57 2.71
N GLU A 41 10.69 24.05 3.88
CA GLU A 41 11.51 25.26 4.01
C GLU A 41 12.85 25.20 3.26
N TYR A 42 13.33 23.99 2.93
CA TYR A 42 14.58 23.80 2.18
C TYR A 42 14.37 23.63 0.68
N ILE A 43 13.12 23.50 0.21
CA ILE A 43 12.79 23.35 -1.22
C ILE A 43 12.91 24.72 -1.88
N ASN A 44 13.69 24.81 -2.96
CA ASN A 44 13.78 26.04 -3.75
C ASN A 44 12.44 26.37 -4.40
N GLU A 45 12.12 27.64 -4.53
CA GLU A 45 10.87 28.13 -5.13
C GLU A 45 10.70 27.68 -6.60
N ASP A 46 11.79 27.45 -7.30
CA ASP A 46 11.82 26.98 -8.70
C ASP A 46 11.46 25.50 -8.86
N VAL A 47 11.40 24.72 -7.79
CA VAL A 47 10.99 23.30 -7.82
C VAL A 47 9.51 23.20 -8.08
N MET A 48 9.14 22.84 -9.29
CA MET A 48 7.76 22.80 -9.75
C MET A 48 7.01 21.53 -9.34
N GLU A 49 7.72 20.41 -9.20
CA GLU A 49 7.10 19.13 -8.89
C GLU A 49 7.36 18.72 -7.45
N LYS A 50 6.31 18.72 -6.65
CA LYS A 50 6.35 18.26 -5.25
C LYS A 50 5.31 17.16 -5.06
N ARG A 51 5.78 15.95 -4.68
CA ARG A 51 4.92 14.78 -4.46
C ARG A 51 5.11 14.25 -3.04
N LEU A 52 3.99 13.95 -2.40
CA LEU A 52 3.96 13.22 -1.13
C LEU A 52 3.13 11.96 -1.31
N MET A 53 3.70 10.79 -0.99
CA MET A 53 2.95 9.55 -0.86
C MET A 53 3.00 9.09 0.58
N ILE A 54 1.81 8.83 1.17
CA ILE A 54 1.68 8.44 2.58
C ILE A 54 0.77 7.23 2.75
N ARG A 55 1.00 6.50 3.84
CA ARG A 55 -0.01 5.59 4.37
C ARG A 55 -1.02 6.41 5.15
N PHE A 56 -2.28 6.31 4.75
CA PHE A 56 -3.33 7.12 5.35
C PHE A 56 -4.48 6.25 5.84
N ARG A 57 -4.16 5.31 6.72
CA ARG A 57 -5.17 4.49 7.40
C ARG A 57 -5.79 5.31 8.53
N LEU A 58 -7.07 5.04 8.77
CA LEU A 58 -7.80 5.77 9.80
C LEU A 58 -7.24 5.51 11.21
N ASP A 59 -6.80 4.29 11.49
CA ASP A 59 -6.14 3.93 12.74
C ASP A 59 -4.78 4.66 12.93
N ASP A 60 -4.02 4.90 11.86
CA ASP A 60 -2.78 5.70 11.92
C ASP A 60 -3.06 7.15 12.32
N ILE A 61 -4.17 7.73 11.85
CA ILE A 61 -4.60 9.10 12.18
C ILE A 61 -5.03 9.17 13.64
N ILE A 62 -5.89 8.25 14.09
CA ILE A 62 -6.41 8.23 15.47
C ILE A 62 -5.27 8.02 16.48
N ARG A 63 -4.30 7.16 16.16
CA ARG A 63 -3.11 6.95 17.01
C ARG A 63 -2.10 8.09 16.94
N GLY A 64 -2.35 9.08 16.08
CA GLY A 64 -1.44 10.21 15.89
C GLY A 64 -0.11 9.85 15.23
N SER A 65 -0.03 8.77 14.46
CA SER A 65 1.16 8.40 13.68
C SER A 65 1.32 9.31 12.46
N THR A 66 0.20 9.73 11.87
CA THR A 66 0.11 10.68 10.75
C THR A 66 -0.90 11.77 11.12
N ASP A 67 -0.64 13.01 10.74
CA ASP A 67 -1.57 14.12 10.98
C ASP A 67 -2.58 14.21 9.84
N PHE A 68 -3.87 14.43 10.18
CA PHE A 68 -4.92 14.57 9.16
C PHE A 68 -4.72 15.82 8.29
N ASP A 69 -4.33 16.93 8.92
CA ASP A 69 -4.25 18.25 8.26
C ASP A 69 -3.12 18.35 7.23
N ILE A 70 -2.23 17.36 7.18
CA ILE A 70 -1.17 17.29 6.18
C ILE A 70 -1.71 17.29 4.75
N LEU A 71 -2.89 16.71 4.52
CA LEU A 71 -3.52 16.67 3.19
C LEU A 71 -3.87 18.08 2.73
N GLU A 72 -4.51 18.87 3.59
CA GLU A 72 -4.89 20.24 3.26
C GLU A 72 -3.65 21.14 3.09
N TYR A 73 -2.68 21.03 4.01
CA TYR A 73 -1.41 21.74 3.90
C TYR A 73 -0.76 21.50 2.53
N CYS A 74 -0.67 20.25 2.12
CA CYS A 74 -0.05 19.87 0.85
C CYS A 74 -0.80 20.44 -0.35
N LEU A 75 -2.13 20.29 -0.41
CA LEU A 75 -2.94 20.80 -1.52
C LEU A 75 -2.81 22.33 -1.66
N VAL A 76 -2.85 23.06 -0.54
CA VAL A 76 -2.70 24.53 -0.52
C VAL A 76 -1.31 24.97 -0.99
N ASN A 77 -0.26 24.18 -0.69
CA ASN A 77 1.13 24.50 -1.01
C ASN A 77 1.63 23.85 -2.32
N GLY A 78 0.72 23.39 -3.18
CA GLY A 78 1.04 22.89 -4.51
C GLY A 78 1.73 21.52 -4.54
N TRP A 79 1.52 20.69 -3.52
CA TRP A 79 1.94 19.30 -3.52
C TRP A 79 0.87 18.41 -4.15
N GLN A 80 1.30 17.42 -4.92
CA GLN A 80 0.48 16.27 -5.28
C GLN A 80 0.55 15.26 -4.15
N VAL A 81 -0.59 14.91 -3.56
CA VAL A 81 -0.67 13.95 -2.44
C VAL A 81 -1.29 12.65 -2.89
N TYR A 82 -0.62 11.57 -2.56
CA TYR A 82 -1.02 10.22 -2.90
C TYR A 82 -1.20 9.38 -1.64
N ILE A 83 -2.27 8.62 -1.57
CA ILE A 83 -2.58 7.71 -0.46
C ILE A 83 -2.43 6.26 -0.91
N ARG A 84 -1.73 5.47 -0.11
CA ARG A 84 -1.71 4.00 -0.20
C ARG A 84 -1.96 3.44 1.20
N PHE A 85 -2.80 2.40 1.30
CA PHE A 85 -3.08 1.78 2.60
C PHE A 85 -2.06 0.70 2.98
N ASP A 86 -1.30 0.19 2.03
CA ASP A 86 -0.27 -0.85 2.17
C ASP A 86 1.16 -0.30 2.36
N LEU A 87 1.35 1.03 2.29
CA LEU A 87 2.68 1.65 2.28
C LEU A 87 3.42 1.49 3.61
N HIS A 88 4.66 1.00 3.54
CA HIS A 88 5.60 1.03 4.68
C HIS A 88 7.00 1.54 4.30
N ALA A 89 7.19 2.00 3.07
CA ALA A 89 8.46 2.59 2.59
C ALA A 89 8.77 3.94 3.25
N LYS A 90 10.05 4.31 3.28
CA LYS A 90 10.57 5.62 3.66
C LYS A 90 11.67 5.98 2.68
N THR A 91 11.33 6.83 1.72
CA THR A 91 12.22 7.20 0.62
C THR A 91 12.03 8.67 0.27
N TYR A 92 13.13 9.38 0.09
CA TYR A 92 13.19 10.78 -0.29
C TYR A 92 13.92 10.88 -1.62
N ILE A 93 13.23 11.27 -2.70
CA ILE A 93 13.76 11.28 -4.06
C ILE A 93 13.87 12.72 -4.54
N VAL A 94 15.00 13.06 -5.13
CA VAL A 94 15.28 14.39 -5.67
C VAL A 94 15.65 14.29 -7.14
N ASP A 95 14.98 15.12 -7.94
CA ASP A 95 15.19 15.27 -9.39
C ASP A 95 15.14 13.95 -10.19
N ASN A 96 14.47 12.94 -9.65
CA ASN A 96 14.46 11.58 -10.21
C ASN A 96 15.87 10.97 -10.41
N LYS A 97 16.88 11.50 -9.73
CA LYS A 97 18.30 11.12 -9.91
C LYS A 97 18.93 10.52 -8.66
N ARG A 98 18.47 10.94 -7.49
CA ARG A 98 19.03 10.51 -6.21
C ARG A 98 17.92 10.21 -5.22
N ALA A 99 18.13 9.19 -4.40
CA ALA A 99 17.18 8.82 -3.35
C ALA A 99 17.91 8.49 -2.05
N ILE A 100 17.31 8.91 -0.94
CA ILE A 100 17.66 8.42 0.40
C ILE A 100 16.60 7.40 0.77
N ILE A 101 17.04 6.16 0.97
CA ILE A 101 16.19 5.03 1.35
C ILE A 101 16.59 4.60 2.75
N GLY A 102 15.60 4.39 3.63
CA GLY A 102 15.90 3.95 4.99
C GLY A 102 14.68 3.64 5.82
N SER A 103 14.87 3.67 7.13
CA SER A 103 13.82 3.40 8.11
C SER A 103 13.12 4.67 8.64
N ALA A 104 13.68 5.86 8.41
CA ALA A 104 13.22 7.12 8.97
C ALA A 104 11.95 7.65 8.30
N ASN A 105 10.83 7.66 9.02
CA ASN A 105 9.60 8.35 8.59
C ASN A 105 9.76 9.88 8.65
N THR A 106 8.90 10.61 7.95
CA THR A 106 8.82 12.08 8.01
C THR A 106 8.15 12.52 9.31
N THR A 107 8.83 12.26 10.43
CA THR A 107 8.37 12.53 11.79
C THR A 107 9.53 13.06 12.66
N ARG A 108 9.23 13.71 13.78
CA ARG A 108 10.27 14.17 14.71
C ARG A 108 11.16 13.02 15.20
N SER A 109 10.55 11.88 15.55
CA SER A 109 11.29 10.69 16.01
C SER A 109 12.14 10.07 14.90
N GLY A 110 11.61 9.97 13.67
CA GLY A 110 12.33 9.45 12.50
C GLY A 110 13.54 10.30 12.13
N PHE A 111 13.45 11.63 12.28
CA PHE A 111 14.60 12.54 12.04
C PHE A 111 15.52 12.74 13.24
N GLY A 112 15.36 11.94 14.30
CA GLY A 112 16.21 12.03 15.47
C GLY A 112 16.09 13.37 16.24
N ASN A 113 15.01 14.12 16.02
CA ASN A 113 14.74 15.38 16.64
C ASN A 113 13.88 15.19 17.90
N GLY A 114 14.46 15.43 19.07
CA GLY A 114 13.78 15.33 20.36
C GLY A 114 14.50 14.46 21.37
N LYS A 115 13.92 14.35 22.58
CA LYS A 115 14.49 13.59 23.71
C LYS A 115 14.44 12.07 23.48
N SER A 116 13.63 11.58 22.52
CA SER A 116 13.38 10.17 22.22
C SER A 116 13.40 9.89 20.72
N GLY A 117 14.43 10.39 20.01
CA GLY A 117 14.63 10.03 18.59
C GLY A 117 14.89 8.53 18.42
N ASN A 118 14.35 7.95 17.36
CA ASN A 118 14.63 6.55 17.02
C ASN A 118 16.08 6.37 16.54
N MET A 119 16.61 5.15 16.69
CA MET A 119 17.78 4.73 15.95
C MET A 119 17.31 4.32 14.54
N GLU A 120 17.68 5.11 13.55
CA GLU A 120 17.32 4.89 12.16
C GLU A 120 18.56 4.61 11.32
N MET A 121 18.37 3.83 10.24
CA MET A 121 19.43 3.53 9.26
C MET A 121 18.93 3.83 7.86
N GLY A 122 19.84 4.26 6.99
CA GLY A 122 19.53 4.54 5.59
C GLY A 122 20.77 4.62 4.72
N THR A 123 20.56 4.89 3.45
CA THR A 123 21.63 5.08 2.46
C THR A 123 21.19 6.05 1.37
N LEU A 124 22.15 6.74 0.78
CA LEU A 124 21.95 7.55 -0.43
C LEU A 124 22.34 6.71 -1.65
N VAL A 125 21.45 6.65 -2.63
CA VAL A 125 21.62 5.89 -3.87
C VAL A 125 21.34 6.77 -5.09
N ALA A 126 21.93 6.41 -6.24
CA ALA A 126 21.47 6.89 -7.54
C ALA A 126 20.15 6.19 -7.90
N VAL A 127 19.28 6.88 -8.63
CA VAL A 127 18.04 6.34 -9.17
C VAL A 127 18.23 6.10 -10.66
N GLU A 128 18.05 4.86 -11.07
CA GLU A 128 18.17 4.42 -12.46
C GLU A 128 16.79 4.44 -13.15
N GLU A 129 16.76 4.41 -14.48
CA GLU A 129 15.53 4.46 -15.28
C GLU A 129 14.53 3.35 -14.88
N GLN A 130 15.03 2.13 -14.67
CA GLN A 130 14.22 1.00 -14.22
C GLN A 130 13.61 1.20 -12.82
N ASP A 131 14.26 1.97 -11.95
CA ASP A 131 13.75 2.30 -10.62
C ASP A 131 12.63 3.34 -10.74
N LEU A 132 12.76 4.31 -11.66
CA LEU A 132 11.73 5.29 -11.95
C LEU A 132 10.46 4.63 -12.48
N GLU A 133 10.56 3.60 -13.32
CA GLU A 133 9.39 2.83 -13.77
C GLU A 133 8.63 2.20 -12.60
N LYS A 134 9.36 1.58 -11.65
CA LYS A 134 8.76 0.99 -10.43
C LYS A 134 8.11 2.06 -9.54
N ILE A 135 8.81 3.18 -9.32
CA ILE A 135 8.30 4.30 -8.53
C ILE A 135 7.04 4.89 -9.18
N ASN A 136 7.05 5.10 -10.50
CA ASN A 136 5.89 5.60 -11.22
C ASN A 136 4.69 4.64 -11.16
N ARG A 137 4.95 3.32 -11.11
CA ARG A 137 3.89 2.32 -10.89
C ARG A 137 3.25 2.51 -9.50
N LEU A 138 4.03 2.72 -8.44
CA LEU A 138 3.49 2.99 -7.11
C LEU A 138 2.52 4.19 -7.11
N TYR A 139 2.85 5.25 -7.85
CA TYR A 139 2.00 6.44 -7.97
C TYR A 139 0.72 6.17 -8.78
N ARG A 140 0.78 5.37 -9.85
CA ARG A 140 -0.40 5.01 -10.65
C ARG A 140 -1.43 4.21 -9.85
N ASP A 141 -0.95 3.34 -8.96
CA ASP A 141 -1.80 2.49 -8.14
C ASP A 141 -2.29 3.18 -6.86
N ALA A 142 -1.85 4.39 -6.59
CA ALA A 142 -2.21 5.16 -5.42
C ALA A 142 -3.43 6.06 -5.67
N ILE A 143 -4.13 6.42 -4.60
CA ILE A 143 -5.23 7.40 -4.66
C ILE A 143 -4.61 8.80 -4.71
N LEU A 144 -4.77 9.52 -5.82
CA LEU A 144 -4.43 10.94 -5.90
C LEU A 144 -5.49 11.76 -5.17
N VAL A 145 -5.11 12.44 -4.10
CA VAL A 145 -6.01 13.25 -3.29
C VAL A 145 -6.37 14.54 -4.03
N ASN A 146 -7.65 14.79 -4.15
CA ASN A 146 -8.24 16.06 -4.61
C ASN A 146 -9.16 16.63 -3.53
N ASN A 147 -9.76 17.78 -3.79
CA ASN A 147 -10.66 18.45 -2.83
C ASN A 147 -11.89 17.61 -2.48
N GLU A 148 -12.41 16.81 -3.40
CA GLU A 148 -13.56 15.91 -3.16
C GLU A 148 -13.18 14.79 -2.21
N ILE A 149 -12.06 14.11 -2.47
CA ILE A 149 -11.53 13.05 -1.61
C ILE A 149 -11.19 13.60 -0.21
N LEU A 150 -10.54 14.77 -0.14
CA LEU A 150 -10.26 15.45 1.14
C LEU A 150 -11.54 15.74 1.92
N PHE A 151 -12.58 16.24 1.24
CA PHE A 151 -13.89 16.51 1.87
C PHE A 151 -14.51 15.23 2.43
N ASN A 152 -14.50 14.13 1.67
CA ASN A 152 -15.06 12.85 2.09
C ASN A 152 -14.27 12.25 3.28
N LEU A 153 -12.94 12.29 3.25
CA LEU A 153 -12.10 11.87 4.37
C LEU A 153 -12.37 12.70 5.62
N ARG A 154 -12.48 14.03 5.49
CA ARG A 154 -12.76 14.93 6.62
C ARG A 154 -14.13 14.70 7.22
N LYS A 155 -15.13 14.42 6.39
CA LYS A 155 -16.47 14.08 6.85
C LYS A 155 -16.46 12.80 7.69
N GLN A 156 -15.80 11.75 7.23
CA GLN A 156 -15.68 10.48 7.96
C GLN A 156 -14.90 10.65 9.26
N TYR A 157 -13.76 11.35 9.24
CA TYR A 157 -12.93 11.59 10.42
C TYR A 157 -13.70 12.32 11.53
N LYS A 158 -14.47 13.37 11.20
CA LYS A 158 -15.30 14.10 12.16
C LYS A 158 -16.37 13.24 12.82
N PHE A 159 -16.96 12.28 12.11
CA PHE A 159 -17.93 11.37 12.70
C PHE A 159 -17.29 10.47 13.78
N ILE A 160 -16.04 10.08 13.60
CA ILE A 160 -15.31 9.22 14.52
C ILE A 160 -14.84 9.96 15.77
N GLU A 161 -14.45 11.23 15.64
CA GLU A 161 -14.12 12.08 16.80
C GLU A 161 -15.31 12.25 17.75
N ILE A 162 -16.57 12.10 17.24
CA ILE A 162 -17.80 12.24 18.01
C ILE A 162 -18.22 10.90 18.68
N ASP A 163 -17.89 9.75 18.07
CA ASP A 163 -18.30 8.43 18.54
C ASP A 163 -17.10 7.48 18.69
N SER A 164 -16.52 7.45 19.88
CA SER A 164 -15.35 6.62 20.22
C SER A 164 -15.65 5.13 20.40
N SER A 165 -16.86 4.67 20.10
CA SER A 165 -17.29 3.26 20.27
C SER A 165 -17.00 2.35 19.05
N PHE A 166 -16.39 2.87 17.98
CA PHE A 166 -16.11 2.11 16.76
C PHE A 166 -14.97 1.09 16.98
N ASN A 167 -15.30 -0.20 16.88
CA ASN A 167 -14.36 -1.32 16.98
C ASN A 167 -13.65 -1.67 15.67
N ASN A 168 -14.04 -1.08 14.53
CA ASN A 168 -13.38 -1.29 13.23
C ASN A 168 -13.10 0.06 12.59
N ILE A 169 -11.84 0.51 12.74
CA ILE A 169 -11.41 1.86 12.40
C ILE A 169 -10.81 1.85 10.99
N THR A 170 -11.68 1.80 9.97
CA THR A 170 -11.28 1.91 8.56
C THR A 170 -12.08 3.00 7.86
N TRP A 171 -11.52 3.56 6.80
CA TRP A 171 -12.29 4.41 5.88
C TRP A 171 -13.42 3.60 5.25
N ASP A 172 -14.52 4.25 4.91
CA ASP A 172 -15.62 3.58 4.24
C ASP A 172 -15.29 3.18 2.79
N SER A 173 -16.19 2.44 2.15
CA SER A 173 -16.00 1.91 0.80
C SER A 173 -15.86 3.00 -0.27
N SER A 174 -16.39 4.22 -0.05
CA SER A 174 -16.23 5.33 -1.00
C SER A 174 -14.78 5.80 -1.14
N ILE A 175 -13.96 5.54 -0.14
CA ILE A 175 -12.51 5.82 -0.15
C ILE A 175 -11.70 4.55 -0.43
N THR A 176 -11.98 3.45 0.29
CA THR A 176 -11.15 2.25 0.18
C THR A 176 -11.23 1.59 -1.20
N SER A 177 -12.38 1.66 -1.88
CA SER A 177 -12.53 1.13 -3.24
C SER A 177 -11.73 1.88 -4.33
N LEU A 178 -11.26 3.09 -4.03
CA LEU A 178 -10.39 3.85 -4.93
C LEU A 178 -8.96 3.32 -4.95
N PHE A 179 -8.56 2.56 -3.93
CA PHE A 179 -7.24 1.97 -3.85
C PHE A 179 -7.23 0.58 -4.50
N LYS A 180 -6.46 0.44 -5.57
CA LYS A 180 -6.33 -0.81 -6.35
C LYS A 180 -4.86 -1.17 -6.52
N PRO A 181 -4.21 -1.70 -5.48
CA PRO A 181 -2.81 -2.05 -5.54
C PRO A 181 -2.60 -3.22 -6.51
N HIS A 182 -1.57 -3.10 -7.33
CA HIS A 182 -1.12 -4.15 -8.21
C HIS A 182 -0.13 -5.06 -7.46
N ILE A 183 -0.39 -6.37 -7.49
CA ILE A 183 0.48 -7.39 -6.88
C ILE A 183 1.14 -8.19 -8.00
N ASP A 184 2.45 -8.01 -8.19
CA ASP A 184 3.24 -8.71 -9.22
C ASP A 184 3.79 -10.05 -8.76
N ALA A 185 4.04 -10.21 -7.46
CA ALA A 185 4.73 -11.34 -6.87
C ALA A 185 4.06 -11.81 -5.58
N LEU A 186 4.04 -13.12 -5.38
CA LEU A 186 3.48 -13.76 -4.19
C LEU A 186 4.44 -14.81 -3.65
N PHE A 187 4.48 -14.94 -2.33
CA PHE A 187 4.97 -16.17 -1.72
C PHE A 187 3.86 -17.20 -1.58
N SER A 188 4.20 -18.48 -1.60
CA SER A 188 3.19 -19.55 -1.50
C SER A 188 2.40 -19.54 -0.19
N TYR A 189 2.98 -19.04 0.91
CA TYR A 189 2.33 -18.90 2.21
C TYR A 189 1.32 -17.73 2.27
N GLU A 190 1.32 -16.84 1.28
CA GLU A 190 0.31 -15.78 1.12
C GLU A 190 -0.97 -16.28 0.43
N LEU A 191 -0.96 -17.54 0.02
CA LEU A 191 -2.11 -18.20 -0.61
C LEU A 191 -2.78 -19.15 0.39
N PRO A 192 -4.11 -19.37 0.28
CA PRO A 192 -4.81 -20.33 1.13
C PRO A 192 -4.28 -21.75 0.96
N ASP A 193 -3.90 -22.38 2.06
CA ASP A 193 -3.47 -23.77 2.14
C ASP A 193 -4.63 -24.77 2.20
N THR A 194 -5.85 -24.27 2.51
CA THR A 194 -7.09 -25.04 2.59
C THR A 194 -8.24 -24.36 1.84
N LYS A 195 -9.27 -25.14 1.50
CA LYS A 195 -10.53 -24.67 0.90
C LYS A 195 -11.57 -24.27 1.94
N GLU A 196 -11.39 -24.71 3.17
CA GLU A 196 -12.38 -24.59 4.23
C GLU A 196 -11.97 -23.53 5.23
N ILE A 197 -12.96 -22.78 5.69
CA ILE A 197 -12.82 -21.79 6.76
C ILE A 197 -13.69 -22.29 7.91
N ILE A 198 -13.06 -22.76 8.98
CA ILE A 198 -13.71 -23.33 10.14
C ILE A 198 -13.53 -22.37 11.34
N PRO A 199 -14.57 -22.11 12.17
CA PRO A 199 -14.42 -21.33 13.40
C PRO A 199 -13.26 -21.86 14.25
N ASP A 200 -12.54 -20.94 14.89
CA ASP A 200 -11.34 -21.18 15.71
C ASP A 200 -10.12 -21.69 14.93
N MET A 201 -10.16 -21.67 13.60
CA MET A 201 -9.02 -21.96 12.75
C MET A 201 -8.09 -20.75 12.64
N TYR A 202 -6.78 -21.01 12.75
CA TYR A 202 -5.77 -20.02 12.38
C TYR A 202 -5.63 -19.96 10.86
N ILE A 203 -5.81 -18.78 10.30
CA ILE A 203 -5.73 -18.52 8.87
C ILE A 203 -4.33 -18.01 8.54
N SER A 204 -3.46 -18.91 8.11
CA SER A 204 -2.03 -18.67 7.93
C SER A 204 -1.72 -17.51 6.95
N PHE A 205 -2.44 -17.41 5.84
CA PHE A 205 -2.22 -16.38 4.82
C PHE A 205 -2.78 -14.99 5.20
N LEU A 206 -3.58 -14.88 6.26
CA LEU A 206 -4.05 -13.61 6.83
C LEU A 206 -3.36 -13.27 8.15
N ASP A 207 -2.59 -14.21 8.72
CA ASP A 207 -1.98 -14.10 10.07
C ASP A 207 -3.03 -13.79 11.17
N GLU A 208 -4.23 -14.37 11.06
CA GLU A 208 -5.36 -14.09 11.94
C GLU A 208 -6.07 -15.38 12.36
N GLN A 209 -6.67 -15.38 13.56
CA GLN A 209 -7.57 -16.44 14.00
C GLN A 209 -9.00 -16.15 13.54
N PHE A 210 -9.63 -17.08 12.83
CA PHE A 210 -11.01 -16.95 12.41
C PHE A 210 -11.96 -17.21 13.58
N ASN A 211 -12.67 -16.20 14.00
CA ASN A 211 -13.61 -16.24 15.14
C ASN A 211 -15.06 -16.60 14.75
N GLY A 212 -15.28 -17.10 13.53
CA GLY A 212 -16.62 -17.40 13.00
C GLY A 212 -17.34 -16.22 12.34
N ASN A 213 -16.80 -15.01 12.40
CA ASN A 213 -17.39 -13.83 11.76
C ASN A 213 -16.96 -13.75 10.29
N ILE A 214 -17.86 -14.14 9.38
CA ILE A 214 -17.62 -14.14 7.92
C ILE A 214 -17.41 -12.73 7.36
N ASP A 215 -18.08 -11.71 7.88
CA ASP A 215 -17.92 -10.34 7.39
C ASP A 215 -16.55 -9.78 7.76
N ALA A 216 -16.07 -10.05 8.96
CA ALA A 216 -14.72 -9.70 9.38
C ALA A 216 -13.67 -10.42 8.53
N PHE A 217 -13.85 -11.72 8.30
CA PHE A 217 -12.99 -12.49 7.39
C PHE A 217 -13.00 -11.92 5.97
N LYS A 218 -14.18 -11.65 5.41
CA LYS A 218 -14.34 -11.05 4.07
C LYS A 218 -13.61 -9.72 3.96
N ALA A 219 -13.68 -8.88 5.02
CA ALA A 219 -12.98 -7.61 5.08
C ALA A 219 -11.45 -7.80 5.08
N ALA A 220 -10.91 -8.72 5.88
CA ALA A 220 -9.48 -9.05 5.90
C ALA A 220 -9.02 -9.68 4.58
N PHE A 221 -9.78 -10.64 4.05
CA PHE A 221 -9.48 -11.32 2.79
C PHE A 221 -9.42 -10.37 1.60
N ARG A 222 -10.28 -9.35 1.56
CA ARG A 222 -10.28 -8.31 0.52
C ARG A 222 -8.93 -7.60 0.39
N TRP A 223 -8.17 -7.51 1.47
CA TRP A 223 -6.85 -6.86 1.53
C TRP A 223 -5.68 -7.84 1.49
N SER A 224 -5.95 -9.13 1.36
CA SER A 224 -4.88 -10.12 1.21
C SER A 224 -4.17 -9.99 -0.14
N ASN A 225 -2.87 -10.22 -0.15
CA ASN A 225 -2.09 -10.21 -1.39
C ASN A 225 -2.62 -11.21 -2.41
N ALA A 226 -3.12 -12.37 -1.97
CA ALA A 226 -3.74 -13.38 -2.84
C ALA A 226 -4.97 -12.83 -3.59
N TYR A 227 -5.87 -12.15 -2.89
CA TYR A 227 -7.07 -11.60 -3.50
C TYR A 227 -6.77 -10.40 -4.40
N LEU A 228 -5.90 -9.50 -3.95
CA LEU A 228 -5.46 -8.35 -4.73
C LEU A 228 -4.73 -8.77 -6.02
N TRP A 229 -3.88 -9.82 -5.93
CA TRP A 229 -3.24 -10.42 -7.10
C TRP A 229 -4.29 -10.97 -8.08
N LEU A 230 -5.31 -11.66 -7.58
CA LEU A 230 -6.37 -12.22 -8.42
C LEU A 230 -7.12 -11.11 -9.16
N LEU A 231 -7.50 -10.02 -8.47
CA LEU A 231 -8.19 -8.89 -9.09
C LEU A 231 -7.31 -8.22 -10.16
N SER A 232 -6.08 -7.84 -9.82
CA SER A 232 -5.17 -7.18 -10.75
C SER A 232 -4.85 -8.05 -11.97
N THR A 233 -4.64 -9.36 -11.75
CA THR A 233 -4.41 -10.32 -12.86
C THR A 233 -5.61 -10.40 -13.78
N LEU A 234 -6.82 -10.41 -13.26
CA LEU A 234 -8.04 -10.41 -14.09
C LEU A 234 -8.18 -9.08 -14.85
N GLU A 235 -7.99 -7.94 -14.19
CA GLU A 235 -8.08 -6.62 -14.85
C GLU A 235 -7.11 -6.51 -16.04
N GLU A 236 -5.86 -6.89 -15.86
CA GLU A 236 -4.83 -6.86 -16.92
C GLU A 236 -5.12 -7.79 -18.10
N ASN A 237 -5.91 -8.83 -17.88
CA ASN A 237 -6.24 -9.80 -18.91
C ASN A 237 -7.69 -9.67 -19.43
N GLY A 238 -8.23 -8.43 -19.41
CA GLY A 238 -9.55 -8.13 -19.98
C GLY A 238 -10.73 -8.58 -19.12
N GLY A 239 -10.51 -8.80 -17.83
CA GLY A 239 -11.53 -9.15 -16.85
C GLY A 239 -11.98 -10.59 -16.85
N CYS A 240 -11.32 -11.49 -17.60
CA CYS A 240 -11.75 -12.88 -17.72
C CYS A 240 -10.57 -13.81 -18.01
N LEU A 241 -10.41 -14.86 -17.20
CA LEU A 241 -9.44 -15.93 -17.43
C LEU A 241 -10.04 -17.30 -17.12
N TYR A 242 -9.54 -18.32 -17.82
CA TYR A 242 -9.80 -19.72 -17.49
C TYR A 242 -8.78 -20.26 -16.49
N PHE A 243 -9.18 -21.25 -15.69
CA PHE A 243 -8.37 -21.85 -14.62
C PHE A 243 -6.94 -22.21 -15.06
N GLY A 244 -6.76 -22.76 -16.25
CA GLY A 244 -5.45 -23.15 -16.77
C GLY A 244 -4.52 -21.96 -17.01
N ALA A 245 -5.04 -20.88 -17.62
CA ALA A 245 -4.31 -19.63 -17.85
C ALA A 245 -4.00 -18.92 -16.53
N LEU A 246 -4.97 -18.87 -15.62
CA LEU A 246 -4.78 -18.29 -14.29
C LEU A 246 -3.74 -19.07 -13.46
N THR A 247 -3.71 -20.43 -13.59
CA THR A 247 -2.66 -21.25 -12.96
C THR A 247 -1.26 -20.88 -13.47
N GLU A 248 -1.13 -20.63 -14.77
CA GLU A 248 0.15 -20.21 -15.38
C GLU A 248 0.59 -18.83 -14.85
N LYS A 249 -0.34 -17.89 -14.79
CA LYS A 249 -0.10 -16.56 -14.21
C LYS A 249 0.35 -16.67 -12.74
N LEU A 250 -0.36 -17.47 -11.94
CA LEU A 250 0.01 -17.68 -10.53
C LEU A 250 1.40 -18.32 -10.40
N HIS A 251 1.68 -19.36 -11.21
CA HIS A 251 3.00 -19.99 -11.19
C HIS A 251 4.12 -19.00 -11.52
N ASN A 252 3.89 -18.06 -12.46
CA ASN A 252 4.86 -17.04 -12.80
C ASN A 252 5.04 -15.99 -11.69
N ALA A 253 3.96 -15.62 -11.01
CA ALA A 253 3.97 -14.66 -9.90
C ALA A 253 4.63 -15.20 -8.61
N LEU A 254 4.68 -16.54 -8.44
CA LEU A 254 5.28 -17.13 -7.24
C LEU A 254 6.81 -16.96 -7.21
N VAL A 255 7.29 -16.37 -6.12
CA VAL A 255 8.71 -16.10 -5.84
C VAL A 255 9.28 -16.98 -4.72
N THR A 256 8.50 -17.90 -4.19
CA THR A 256 8.94 -18.88 -3.16
C THR A 256 10.07 -19.76 -3.68
N ASP A 257 11.07 -20.01 -2.86
CA ASP A 257 12.16 -20.94 -3.16
C ASP A 257 12.18 -22.09 -2.12
N PRO A 258 12.12 -23.38 -2.53
CA PRO A 258 11.94 -23.82 -3.93
C PRO A 258 10.56 -23.46 -4.47
N LYS A 259 10.52 -23.14 -5.77
CA LYS A 259 9.26 -22.81 -6.45
C LYS A 259 8.32 -24.02 -6.49
N PRO A 260 7.04 -23.87 -6.07
CA PRO A 260 6.09 -24.98 -6.06
C PRO A 260 5.90 -25.62 -7.45
N TYR A 261 5.73 -26.94 -7.48
CA TYR A 261 5.39 -27.63 -8.73
C TYR A 261 4.02 -27.19 -9.25
N ARG A 262 3.82 -27.28 -10.55
CA ARG A 262 2.56 -26.86 -11.20
C ARG A 262 1.30 -27.54 -10.61
N LYS A 263 1.42 -28.79 -10.10
CA LYS A 263 0.32 -29.49 -9.41
C LYS A 263 -0.06 -28.80 -8.10
N ASP A 264 0.94 -28.31 -7.35
CA ASP A 264 0.74 -27.65 -6.06
C ASP A 264 0.16 -26.24 -6.26
N VAL A 265 0.62 -25.54 -7.30
CA VAL A 265 0.03 -24.25 -7.72
C VAL A 265 -1.45 -24.39 -8.08
N LYS A 266 -1.85 -25.48 -8.73
CA LYS A 266 -3.28 -25.76 -9.00
C LYS A 266 -4.10 -25.94 -7.73
N ILE A 267 -3.50 -26.57 -6.70
CA ILE A 267 -4.15 -26.73 -5.40
C ILE A 267 -4.33 -25.37 -4.72
N LEU A 268 -3.27 -24.56 -4.64
CA LEU A 268 -3.31 -23.21 -4.08
C LEU A 268 -4.34 -22.34 -4.78
N LEU A 269 -4.37 -22.33 -6.11
CA LEU A 269 -5.37 -21.59 -6.88
C LEU A 269 -6.79 -22.11 -6.61
N SER A 270 -6.96 -23.43 -6.57
CA SER A 270 -8.27 -24.04 -6.26
C SER A 270 -8.76 -23.65 -4.87
N ASN A 271 -7.86 -23.57 -3.88
CA ASN A 271 -8.18 -23.12 -2.54
C ASN A 271 -8.61 -21.64 -2.55
N LEU A 272 -7.84 -20.78 -3.21
CA LEU A 272 -8.15 -19.36 -3.35
C LEU A 272 -9.54 -19.14 -3.95
N LEU A 273 -9.84 -19.81 -5.06
CA LEU A 273 -11.14 -19.70 -5.73
C LEU A 273 -12.29 -20.27 -4.88
N SER A 274 -12.04 -21.34 -4.13
CA SER A 274 -13.03 -21.88 -3.18
C SER A 274 -13.37 -20.88 -2.08
N ILE A 275 -12.39 -20.18 -1.53
CA ILE A 275 -12.63 -19.12 -0.54
C ILE A 275 -13.42 -17.97 -1.15
N VAL A 276 -13.05 -17.51 -2.36
CA VAL A 276 -13.78 -16.46 -3.10
C VAL A 276 -15.27 -16.80 -3.23
N GLU A 277 -15.60 -18.07 -3.59
CA GLU A 277 -16.98 -18.54 -3.67
C GLU A 277 -17.65 -18.62 -2.29
N THR A 278 -16.96 -19.19 -1.29
CA THR A 278 -17.51 -19.39 0.06
C THR A 278 -17.88 -18.09 0.75
N VAL A 279 -17.02 -17.05 0.65
CA VAL A 279 -17.29 -15.75 1.29
C VAL A 279 -18.07 -14.80 0.37
N ASN A 280 -18.43 -15.24 -0.82
CA ASN A 280 -19.20 -14.50 -1.82
C ASN A 280 -18.61 -13.11 -2.10
N MET A 281 -17.41 -13.11 -2.69
CA MET A 281 -16.78 -11.86 -3.14
C MET A 281 -17.49 -11.34 -4.39
N GLU A 282 -18.19 -10.22 -4.25
CA GLU A 282 -19.09 -9.67 -5.28
C GLU A 282 -18.38 -9.24 -6.56
N GLU A 283 -17.09 -8.92 -6.46
CA GLU A 283 -16.26 -8.49 -7.59
C GLU A 283 -15.90 -9.62 -8.55
N ILE A 284 -16.06 -10.87 -8.13
CA ILE A 284 -15.64 -12.04 -8.93
C ILE A 284 -16.79 -13.01 -9.12
N LYS A 285 -17.03 -13.37 -10.35
CA LYS A 285 -17.95 -14.45 -10.75
C LYS A 285 -17.16 -15.64 -11.28
N ILE A 286 -17.48 -16.82 -10.77
CA ILE A 286 -16.91 -18.09 -11.22
C ILE A 286 -18.01 -18.95 -11.83
N ASP A 287 -17.80 -19.43 -13.06
CA ASP A 287 -18.70 -20.40 -13.71
C ASP A 287 -17.89 -21.50 -14.42
N ARG A 288 -18.57 -22.49 -15.02
CA ARG A 288 -17.93 -23.64 -15.67
C ARG A 288 -18.50 -23.92 -17.08
N PRO A 289 -18.32 -23.01 -18.04
CA PRO A 289 -18.68 -23.30 -19.39
C PRO A 289 -17.81 -24.44 -19.96
N ASN A 290 -18.41 -25.40 -20.60
CA ASN A 290 -17.70 -26.51 -21.30
C ASN A 290 -16.65 -27.23 -20.42
N PHE A 291 -16.99 -27.53 -19.16
CA PHE A 291 -16.17 -28.26 -18.17
C PHE A 291 -14.91 -27.52 -17.70
N SER A 292 -14.61 -26.28 -18.17
CA SER A 292 -13.50 -25.46 -17.71
C SER A 292 -13.99 -24.36 -16.78
N GLN A 293 -13.36 -24.19 -15.63
CA GLN A 293 -13.67 -23.10 -14.70
C GLN A 293 -13.22 -21.77 -15.30
N ARG A 294 -14.14 -20.81 -15.36
CA ARG A 294 -13.92 -19.47 -15.88
C ARG A 294 -14.12 -18.47 -14.75
N ILE A 295 -13.18 -17.57 -14.57
CA ILE A 295 -13.13 -16.56 -13.51
C ILE A 295 -13.25 -15.20 -14.17
N MET A 296 -14.20 -14.37 -13.72
CA MET A 296 -14.55 -13.09 -14.34
C MET A 296 -14.71 -12.01 -13.29
N LEU A 297 -14.29 -10.79 -13.64
CA LEU A 297 -14.67 -9.61 -12.88
C LEU A 297 -16.13 -9.26 -13.14
N CYS A 298 -16.88 -8.96 -12.08
CA CYS A 298 -18.19 -8.34 -12.16
C CYS A 298 -17.98 -6.82 -12.42
N LYS A 299 -18.74 -6.29 -13.39
CA LYS A 299 -18.75 -4.85 -13.68
C LYS A 299 -19.66 -4.11 -12.72
#